data_8bcfcb16f5bfd1bbefc9028b9d5b53ea
#
_entry.id   8bcfcb16f5bfd1bbefc9028b9d5b53ea
#
_cell.length_a   1.000
_cell.length_b   1.000
_cell.length_c   1.000
_cell.angle_alpha   90.00
_cell.angle_beta   90.00
_cell.angle_gamma   90.00
#
_symmetry.space_group_name_H-M   'P 1'
#
loop_
_entity.id
_entity.type
_entity.pdbx_description
1 polymer ?
#
loop_
_entity_poly.entity_id
_entity_poly.type
_entity_poly.pdbx_seq_one_letter_code
_entity_poly.pdbx_strand_id
1 'polypeptide(L)'
;MKYIKSSKHRALLKSAAMGLSPALSIGKNSLTAEFIQSISENIEKNELIKIQILKNCEDDPMELAETLAERSHSEIVQLIGRKIVLYKPAKEEKNRKYEAGTGRS
;
A
#
# COMPACT_ATOMS: atom_id res chain seq x y z
N MET A 1 -6.66 7.64 -10.81
CA MET A 1 -6.79 7.02 -9.49
C MET A 1 -7.81 5.91 -9.54
N LYS A 2 -7.42 4.75 -9.02
CA LYS A 2 -8.28 3.60 -9.04
C LYS A 2 -9.25 3.57 -7.87
N TYR A 3 -8.69 3.71 -6.68
CA TYR A 3 -9.43 3.54 -5.44
C TYR A 3 -9.48 4.78 -4.60
N ILE A 4 -8.46 5.63 -4.73
CA ILE A 4 -8.40 6.88 -3.96
C ILE A 4 -9.27 7.89 -4.67
N LYS A 5 -10.29 8.39 -3.98
CA LYS A 5 -11.35 9.15 -4.64
C LYS A 5 -11.15 10.66 -4.63
N SER A 6 -10.29 11.17 -3.77
CA SER A 6 -10.09 12.61 -3.66
C SER A 6 -8.83 12.90 -2.87
N SER A 7 -8.43 14.16 -2.86
CA SER A 7 -7.31 14.59 -2.02
C SER A 7 -7.60 14.35 -0.55
N LYS A 8 -8.85 14.54 -0.17
CA LYS A 8 -9.26 14.30 1.21
C LYS A 8 -9.13 12.84 1.59
N HIS A 9 -9.55 11.96 0.68
CA HIS A 9 -9.41 10.52 0.89
C HIS A 9 -7.93 10.13 1.01
N ARG A 10 -7.09 10.71 0.15
CA ARG A 10 -5.65 10.45 0.21
C ARG A 10 -5.06 10.93 1.53
N ALA A 11 -5.49 12.09 2.01
CA ALA A 11 -5.02 12.60 3.30
C ALA A 11 -5.41 11.68 4.45
N LEU A 12 -6.62 11.15 4.40
CA LEU A 12 -7.07 10.18 5.39
C LEU A 12 -6.17 8.94 5.40
N LEU A 13 -5.86 8.43 4.20
CA LEU A 13 -5.02 7.24 4.09
C LEU A 13 -3.60 7.50 4.56
N LYS A 14 -3.05 8.66 4.23
CA LYS A 14 -1.72 9.03 4.72
C LYS A 14 -1.68 9.10 6.23
N SER A 15 -2.69 9.70 6.81
CA SER A 15 -2.78 9.84 8.26
C SER A 15 -2.86 8.48 8.94
N ALA A 16 -3.69 7.61 8.40
CA ALA A 16 -3.83 6.26 8.95
C ALA A 16 -2.52 5.49 8.85
N ALA A 17 -1.81 5.67 7.74
CA ALA A 17 -0.56 4.94 7.51
C ALA A 17 0.55 5.35 8.48
N MET A 18 0.49 6.57 9.00
CA MET A 18 1.51 7.02 9.93
C MET A 18 1.59 6.15 11.18
N GLY A 19 0.47 5.57 11.57
CA GLY A 19 0.44 4.69 12.75
C GLY A 19 0.76 3.24 12.46
N LEU A 20 0.99 2.89 11.19
CA LEU A 20 1.25 1.51 10.83
C LEU A 20 2.74 1.20 10.85
N SER A 21 3.06 -0.02 11.24
CA SER A 21 4.41 -0.56 11.06
C SER A 21 4.49 -1.21 9.68
N PRO A 22 5.67 -1.27 9.07
CA PRO A 22 5.79 -1.97 7.78
C PRO A 22 5.37 -3.42 7.92
N ALA A 23 4.47 -3.85 7.06
CA ALA A 23 4.00 -5.23 7.05
C ALA A 23 5.03 -6.14 6.39
N LEU A 24 5.77 -5.60 5.42
CA LEU A 24 6.72 -6.37 4.64
C LEU A 24 7.94 -5.50 4.35
N SER A 25 9.08 -6.16 4.08
CA SER A 25 10.30 -5.46 3.67
C SER A 25 10.79 -6.08 2.39
N ILE A 26 11.36 -5.24 1.51
CA ILE A 26 11.88 -5.71 0.25
C ILE A 26 13.36 -5.37 0.16
N GLY A 27 14.17 -6.36 -0.18
CA GLY A 27 15.61 -6.19 -0.19
C GLY A 27 16.22 -6.52 -1.54
N LYS A 28 17.40 -7.15 -1.51
CA LYS A 28 18.20 -7.39 -2.69
C LYS A 28 17.45 -8.18 -3.77
N ASN A 29 16.72 -9.20 -3.38
CA ASN A 29 15.94 -10.00 -4.34
C ASN A 29 14.53 -9.45 -4.41
N SER A 30 14.42 -8.28 -5.00
CA SER A 30 13.24 -7.47 -4.82
C SER A 30 11.91 -8.10 -5.23
N LEU A 31 11.71 -8.38 -6.51
CA LEU A 31 10.37 -8.79 -6.96
C LEU A 31 10.33 -10.28 -7.24
N THR A 32 9.98 -11.05 -6.23
CA THR A 32 9.77 -12.48 -6.40
C THR A 32 8.26 -12.75 -6.42
N ALA A 33 7.87 -13.89 -6.99
CA ALA A 33 6.47 -14.27 -7.02
C ALA A 33 5.93 -14.41 -5.60
N GLU A 34 6.75 -14.95 -4.70
CA GLU A 34 6.34 -15.10 -3.29
C GLU A 34 6.10 -13.77 -2.62
N PHE A 35 6.95 -12.78 -2.91
CA PHE A 35 6.77 -11.46 -2.32
C PHE A 35 5.48 -10.80 -2.80
N ILE A 36 5.21 -10.87 -4.09
CA ILE A 36 3.97 -10.33 -4.66
C ILE A 36 2.76 -11.02 -4.04
N GLN A 37 2.83 -12.32 -3.87
CA GLN A 37 1.75 -13.08 -3.24
C GLN A 37 1.52 -12.60 -1.81
N SER A 38 2.60 -12.38 -1.06
CA SER A 38 2.50 -11.89 0.31
C SER A 38 1.84 -10.52 0.36
N ILE A 39 2.19 -9.64 -0.57
CA ILE A 39 1.59 -8.32 -0.62
C ILE A 39 0.10 -8.43 -0.90
N SER A 40 -0.27 -9.25 -1.88
CA SER A 40 -1.68 -9.43 -2.24
C SER A 40 -2.50 -9.93 -1.05
N GLU A 41 -1.96 -10.90 -0.33
CA GLU A 41 -2.66 -11.45 0.83
C GLU A 41 -2.79 -10.42 1.95
N ASN A 42 -1.72 -9.68 2.20
CA ASN A 42 -1.73 -8.67 3.25
C ASN A 42 -2.71 -7.56 2.96
N ILE A 43 -2.72 -7.09 1.72
CA ILE A 43 -3.55 -5.93 1.40
C ILE A 43 -5.02 -6.29 1.33
N GLU A 44 -5.33 -7.54 0.95
CA GLU A 44 -6.72 -7.97 0.96
C GLU A 44 -7.27 -8.06 2.38
N LYS A 45 -6.41 -8.39 3.32
CA LYS A 45 -6.80 -8.49 4.71
C LYS A 45 -6.86 -7.14 5.40
N ASN A 46 -5.92 -6.26 5.10
CA ASN A 46 -5.72 -5.04 5.86
C ASN A 46 -6.10 -3.74 5.14
N GLU A 47 -6.29 -3.79 3.84
CA GLU A 47 -6.63 -2.66 2.97
C GLU A 47 -5.51 -1.64 2.80
N LEU A 48 -4.85 -1.28 3.88
CA LEU A 48 -3.78 -0.28 3.87
C LEU A 48 -2.54 -0.92 4.46
N ILE A 49 -1.46 -0.95 3.69
CA ILE A 49 -0.22 -1.55 4.15
C ILE A 49 0.97 -0.65 3.84
N LYS A 50 2.01 -0.82 4.64
CA LYS A 50 3.26 -0.10 4.47
C LYS A 50 4.36 -1.10 4.18
N ILE A 51 5.22 -0.80 3.21
CA ILE A 51 6.31 -1.67 2.81
C ILE A 51 7.60 -0.90 2.97
N GLN A 52 8.59 -1.52 3.60
CA GLN A 52 9.91 -0.92 3.80
C GLN A 52 10.86 -1.38 2.70
N ILE A 53 11.54 -0.43 2.06
CA ILE A 53 12.58 -0.75 1.09
C ILE A 53 13.91 -0.77 1.84
N LEU A 54 14.55 -1.93 1.89
CA LEU A 54 15.80 -2.08 2.61
C LEU A 54 16.96 -1.47 1.83
N LYS A 55 18.03 -1.15 2.53
CA LYS A 55 19.18 -0.47 1.93
C LYS A 55 19.82 -1.27 0.80
N ASN A 56 19.75 -2.58 0.86
CA ASN A 56 20.38 -3.42 -0.17
C ASN A 56 19.49 -3.60 -1.40
N CYS A 57 18.34 -2.99 -1.43
CA CYS A 57 17.49 -3.00 -2.63
C CYS A 57 17.96 -1.87 -3.53
N GLU A 58 18.33 -2.20 -4.76
CA GLU A 58 18.90 -1.23 -5.69
C GLU A 58 17.88 -0.67 -6.68
N ASP A 59 16.65 -1.14 -6.62
CA ASP A 59 15.61 -0.69 -7.53
C ASP A 59 15.20 0.75 -7.21
N ASP A 60 14.80 1.48 -8.24
CA ASP A 60 14.27 2.82 -8.04
C ASP A 60 12.96 2.73 -7.23
N PRO A 61 12.86 3.49 -6.13
CA PRO A 61 11.69 3.36 -5.25
C PRO A 61 10.35 3.61 -5.95
N MET A 62 10.27 4.59 -6.84
CA MET A 62 9.01 4.88 -7.51
C MET A 62 8.63 3.78 -8.50
N GLU A 63 9.60 3.29 -9.28
CA GLU A 63 9.33 2.18 -10.20
C GLU A 63 8.91 0.95 -9.44
N LEU A 64 9.56 0.69 -8.32
CA LEU A 64 9.23 -0.44 -7.48
C LEU A 64 7.81 -0.32 -6.95
N ALA A 65 7.45 0.86 -6.46
CA ALA A 65 6.12 1.10 -5.94
C ALA A 65 5.06 0.89 -7.02
N GLU A 66 5.33 1.40 -8.22
CA GLU A 66 4.38 1.25 -9.33
C GLU A 66 4.19 -0.22 -9.71
N THR A 67 5.28 -0.97 -9.76
CA THR A 67 5.20 -2.38 -10.07
C THR A 67 4.42 -3.16 -9.01
N LEU A 68 4.71 -2.87 -7.74
CA LEU A 68 4.00 -3.54 -6.65
C LEU A 68 2.52 -3.22 -6.67
N ALA A 69 2.18 -1.97 -6.91
CA ALA A 69 0.78 -1.55 -6.95
C ALA A 69 0.06 -2.26 -8.10
N GLU A 70 0.69 -2.31 -9.26
CA GLU A 70 0.09 -2.96 -10.42
C GLU A 70 -0.13 -4.44 -10.18
N ARG A 71 0.88 -5.12 -9.68
CA ARG A 71 0.81 -6.57 -9.51
C ARG A 71 -0.12 -7.00 -8.39
N SER A 72 -0.28 -6.17 -7.37
CA SER A 72 -1.19 -6.50 -6.28
C SER A 72 -2.57 -5.87 -6.47
N HIS A 73 -2.77 -5.19 -7.60
CA HIS A 73 -4.05 -4.53 -7.91
C HIS A 73 -4.42 -3.51 -6.84
N SER A 74 -3.42 -2.79 -6.37
CA SER A 74 -3.63 -1.75 -5.36
C SER A 74 -3.24 -0.40 -5.93
N GLU A 75 -3.31 0.63 -5.11
CA GLU A 75 -2.96 1.97 -5.52
C GLU A 75 -1.95 2.57 -4.56
N ILE A 76 -1.00 3.34 -5.09
CA ILE A 76 0.00 4.00 -4.27
C ILE A 76 -0.64 5.17 -3.55
N VAL A 77 -0.56 5.16 -2.23
CA VAL A 77 -1.00 6.30 -1.43
C VAL A 77 0.11 7.33 -1.37
N GLN A 78 1.31 6.87 -1.05
CA GLN A 78 2.47 7.75 -1.03
C GLN A 78 3.74 6.93 -1.01
N LEU A 79 4.83 7.59 -1.39
CA LEU A 79 6.17 7.05 -1.28
C LEU A 79 6.98 8.08 -0.52
N ILE A 80 7.45 7.74 0.67
CA ILE A 80 8.25 8.64 1.49
C ILE A 80 9.56 7.97 1.79
N GLY A 81 10.66 8.53 1.23
CA GLY A 81 11.96 7.92 1.42
C GLY A 81 11.95 6.50 0.92
N ARG A 82 12.11 5.56 1.83
CA ARG A 82 12.16 4.15 1.46
C ARG A 82 10.95 3.39 2.01
N LYS A 83 9.82 4.06 2.13
CA LYS A 83 8.58 3.44 2.58
C LYS A 83 7.48 3.68 1.56
N ILE A 84 6.81 2.59 1.18
CA ILE A 84 5.72 2.62 0.21
C ILE A 84 4.43 2.34 0.96
N VAL A 85 3.40 3.14 0.70
CA VAL A 85 2.08 2.90 1.28
C VAL A 85 1.13 2.56 0.14
N LEU A 86 0.49 1.40 0.24
CA LEU A 86 -0.45 0.91 -0.76
C LEU A 86 -1.82 0.74 -0.15
N TYR A 87 -2.86 0.92 -0.98
CA TYR A 87 -4.23 0.83 -0.54
C TYR A 87 -5.07 0.05 -1.55
N LYS A 88 -5.91 -0.84 -1.04
CA LYS A 88 -6.88 -1.57 -1.85
C LYS A 88 -8.10 -1.83 -0.98
N PRO A 89 -9.26 -1.24 -1.30
CA PRO A 89 -10.43 -1.44 -0.45
C PRO A 89 -10.88 -2.90 -0.46
N ALA A 90 -11.47 -3.33 0.65
CA ALA A 90 -12.01 -4.67 0.73
C ALA A 90 -13.12 -4.83 -0.30
N LYS A 91 -13.30 -6.06 -0.79
CA LYS A 91 -14.31 -6.33 -1.80
C LYS A 91 -15.70 -6.03 -1.27
N GLU A 92 -15.97 -6.43 -0.04
CA GLU A 92 -17.27 -6.17 0.56
C GLU A 92 -17.26 -4.84 1.27
N GLU A 93 -18.24 -4.03 0.96
CA GLU A 93 -18.35 -2.69 1.52
C GLU A 93 -18.33 -2.67 3.03
N LYS A 94 -18.99 -3.63 3.64
CA LYS A 94 -19.07 -3.67 5.09
C LYS A 94 -17.72 -3.87 5.78
N ASN A 95 -16.73 -4.37 5.03
CA ASN A 95 -15.41 -4.61 5.58
C ASN A 95 -14.42 -3.48 5.32
N ARG A 96 -14.87 -2.42 4.65
CA ARG A 96 -13.98 -1.31 4.29
C ARG A 96 -13.78 -0.37 5.46
N LYS A 97 -12.52 -0.13 5.79
CA LYS A 97 -12.15 0.71 6.93
C LYS A 97 -11.76 2.13 6.57
N TYR A 98 -11.30 2.32 5.34
CA TYR A 98 -10.69 3.58 4.95
C TYR A 98 -11.38 4.22 3.75
N GLU A 99 -12.64 3.96 3.57
CA GLU A 99 -13.34 4.46 2.41
C GLU A 99 -13.70 5.93 2.56
N ALA A 100 -13.63 6.68 1.46
CA ALA A 100 -13.99 8.08 1.48
C ALA A 100 -15.44 8.24 1.89
N GLY A 101 -15.68 9.20 2.75
CA GLY A 101 -17.04 9.51 3.18
C GLY A 101 -17.52 8.69 4.36
N THR A 102 -16.78 7.71 4.77
CA THR A 102 -17.18 6.95 5.92
C THR A 102 -17.02 7.72 7.16
N GLY A 103 -16.18 8.52 7.08
CA GLY A 103 -15.81 9.09 8.18
C GLY A 103 -16.63 9.49 9.25
N ARG A 104 -17.18 9.05 9.56
CA ARG A 104 -17.57 9.27 10.32
C ARG A 104 -16.95 9.00 11.05
N SER A 105 -16.71 9.05 11.26
CA SER A 105 -16.10 8.89 11.77
C SER A 105 -15.71 9.08 12.43
#